data_eb482a13b7f6f5dcda8e02ce62268906
#
_entry.id   eb482a13b7f6f5dcda8e02ce62268906
#
_cell.length_a   1.000
_cell.length_b   1.000
_cell.length_c   1.000
_cell.angle_alpha   90.00
_cell.angle_beta   90.00
_cell.angle_gamma   90.00
#
_symmetry.space_group_name_H-M   'P 1'
#
loop_
_entity.id
_entity.type
_entity.pdbx_description
1 polymer ?
#
loop_
_entity_poly.entity_id
_entity_poly.type
_entity_poly.pdbx_seq_one_letter_code
_entity_poly.pdbx_strand_id
1 'polypeptide(L)'
;MSPKSGSLRLATVLFATMVLLAPLAARAAEDSAPISVKVNMARILRISSPAATVIIGNPGVADVTIQDPQTLVLTGKSYGQTNMIVLDAKGNPIADTLLEVVEAQANLVTMLNAGQRNTMTCNPTCQPMVMLGDNAGYSQELVQSMGIVQGMAQ
;
A
#
# COMPACT_ATOMS: atom_id res chain seq x y z
N MET A 1 -39.52 31.01 -64.31
CA MET A 1 -38.21 31.25 -63.65
C MET A 1 -38.21 30.46 -62.37
N SER A 2 -37.43 29.39 -62.32
CA SER A 2 -37.41 28.42 -61.24
C SER A 2 -36.21 28.69 -60.33
N PRO A 3 -36.36 28.76 -58.99
CA PRO A 3 -35.19 28.82 -58.08
C PRO A 3 -34.73 27.45 -57.72
N LYS A 4 -33.42 27.26 -57.76
CA LYS A 4 -32.65 26.05 -57.42
C LYS A 4 -32.74 25.72 -55.96
N SER A 5 -33.38 24.59 -55.60
CA SER A 5 -33.42 24.01 -54.24
C SER A 5 -32.43 22.85 -54.14
N GLY A 6 -31.13 23.08 -54.36
CA GLY A 6 -30.12 22.00 -54.36
C GLY A 6 -29.10 22.07 -53.25
N SER A 7 -28.92 23.19 -52.58
CA SER A 7 -27.81 23.39 -51.64
C SER A 7 -28.14 23.14 -50.16
N LEU A 8 -29.43 23.06 -49.79
CA LEU A 8 -29.83 22.93 -48.39
C LEU A 8 -29.82 21.47 -47.86
N ARG A 9 -29.88 20.48 -48.78
CA ARG A 9 -29.89 19.06 -48.37
C ARG A 9 -28.51 18.46 -48.16
N LEU A 10 -27.46 19.08 -48.73
CA LEU A 10 -26.09 18.59 -48.53
C LEU A 10 -25.49 19.02 -47.19
N ALA A 11 -25.90 20.17 -46.65
CA ALA A 11 -25.43 20.71 -45.38
C ALA A 11 -26.00 19.93 -44.17
N THR A 12 -27.22 19.41 -44.28
CA THR A 12 -27.86 18.62 -43.19
C THR A 12 -27.29 17.20 -43.04
N VAL A 13 -26.79 16.60 -44.13
CA VAL A 13 -26.20 15.25 -44.06
C VAL A 13 -24.79 15.32 -43.48
N LEU A 14 -24.02 16.38 -43.73
CA LEU A 14 -22.68 16.57 -43.15
C LEU A 14 -22.70 16.83 -41.62
N PHE A 15 -23.78 17.45 -41.11
CA PHE A 15 -23.90 17.72 -39.67
C PHE A 15 -24.34 16.48 -38.88
N ALA A 16 -25.06 15.54 -39.50
CA ALA A 16 -25.52 14.31 -38.85
C ALA A 16 -24.39 13.26 -38.67
N THR A 17 -23.34 13.27 -39.49
CA THR A 17 -22.22 12.34 -39.41
C THR A 17 -21.15 12.73 -38.39
N MET A 18 -21.13 13.99 -37.95
CA MET A 18 -20.14 14.48 -36.98
C MET A 18 -20.48 14.19 -35.51
N VAL A 19 -21.72 13.78 -35.20
CA VAL A 19 -22.17 13.52 -33.83
C VAL A 19 -21.84 12.10 -33.36
N LEU A 20 -21.43 11.19 -34.26
CA LEU A 20 -21.18 9.76 -33.87
C LEU A 20 -19.75 9.43 -33.48
N LEU A 21 -18.83 10.37 -33.46
CA LEU A 21 -17.47 10.19 -32.91
C LEU A 21 -17.36 10.80 -31.50
N ALA A 22 -18.24 10.42 -30.59
CA ALA A 22 -17.97 10.63 -29.17
C ALA A 22 -16.80 9.73 -28.75
N PRO A 23 -15.66 10.27 -28.28
CA PRO A 23 -14.62 9.41 -27.74
C PRO A 23 -15.21 8.65 -26.56
N LEU A 24 -15.19 7.31 -26.61
CA LEU A 24 -15.31 6.51 -25.39
C LEU A 24 -14.20 6.99 -24.48
N ALA A 25 -14.55 7.83 -23.50
CA ALA A 25 -13.67 8.14 -22.40
C ALA A 25 -13.41 6.80 -21.68
N ALA A 26 -12.26 6.20 -21.96
CA ALA A 26 -11.77 5.08 -21.18
C ALA A 26 -11.70 5.60 -19.74
N ARG A 27 -12.59 5.11 -18.88
CA ARG A 27 -12.43 5.25 -17.44
C ARG A 27 -11.11 4.58 -17.12
N ALA A 28 -10.06 5.37 -16.93
CA ALA A 28 -8.87 4.90 -16.26
C ALA A 28 -9.35 4.35 -14.90
N ALA A 29 -9.09 3.07 -14.66
CA ALA A 29 -9.25 2.51 -13.32
C ALA A 29 -8.46 3.45 -12.40
N GLU A 30 -9.13 4.01 -11.39
CA GLU A 30 -8.45 4.78 -10.34
C GLU A 30 -7.55 3.79 -9.61
N ASP A 31 -6.29 3.79 -10.00
CA ASP A 31 -5.22 3.11 -9.29
C ASP A 31 -5.08 3.89 -7.97
N SER A 32 -5.78 3.43 -6.94
CA SER A 32 -5.76 4.07 -5.64
C SER A 32 -4.33 4.03 -5.12
N ALA A 33 -3.79 5.19 -4.73
CA ALA A 33 -2.43 5.29 -4.21
C ALA A 33 -2.20 4.23 -3.11
N PRO A 34 -1.04 3.57 -3.09
CA PRO A 34 -0.74 2.52 -2.13
C PRO A 34 -0.82 3.05 -0.70
N ILE A 35 -1.37 2.24 0.20
CA ILE A 35 -1.41 2.56 1.62
C ILE A 35 -0.05 2.22 2.21
N SER A 36 0.69 3.24 2.66
CA SER A 36 2.00 3.07 3.27
C SER A 36 1.89 2.93 4.79
N VAL A 37 2.63 1.98 5.35
CA VAL A 37 2.86 1.80 6.79
C VAL A 37 4.34 1.56 7.05
N LYS A 38 4.84 1.99 8.22
CA LYS A 38 6.24 1.76 8.59
C LYS A 38 6.41 0.38 9.21
N VAL A 39 7.59 -0.24 9.00
CA VAL A 39 7.97 -1.50 9.67
C VAL A 39 7.86 -1.34 11.20
N ASN A 40 7.35 -2.36 11.87
CA ASN A 40 7.11 -2.41 13.32
C ASN A 40 6.16 -1.32 13.85
N MET A 41 5.34 -0.74 12.97
CA MET A 41 4.34 0.27 13.33
C MET A 41 2.95 -0.19 12.94
N ALA A 42 1.97 0.24 13.71
CA ALA A 42 0.55 0.08 13.40
C ALA A 42 -0.04 1.39 12.88
N ARG A 43 -0.98 1.30 11.94
CA ARG A 43 -1.73 2.41 11.37
C ARG A 43 -3.21 2.09 11.36
N ILE A 44 -4.04 3.02 11.82
CA ILE A 44 -5.49 2.91 11.74
C ILE A 44 -5.95 3.31 10.35
N LEU A 45 -6.74 2.45 9.72
CA LEU A 45 -7.40 2.69 8.45
C LEU A 45 -8.91 2.69 8.66
N ARG A 46 -9.58 3.77 8.27
CA ARG A 46 -11.04 3.86 8.29
C ARG A 46 -11.60 3.65 6.90
N ILE A 47 -12.61 2.81 6.80
CA ILE A 47 -13.30 2.48 5.56
C ILE A 47 -14.74 2.96 5.59
N SER A 48 -15.30 3.28 4.42
CA SER A 48 -16.66 3.83 4.31
C SER A 48 -17.76 2.78 4.47
N SER A 49 -17.46 1.53 4.11
CA SER A 49 -18.41 0.42 4.15
C SER A 49 -17.99 -0.61 5.19
N PRO A 50 -18.94 -1.30 5.87
CA PRO A 50 -18.59 -2.27 6.90
C PRO A 50 -17.89 -3.49 6.32
N ALA A 51 -16.69 -3.78 6.83
CA ALA A 51 -15.91 -4.97 6.52
C ALA A 51 -16.40 -6.16 7.36
N ALA A 52 -16.46 -7.33 6.75
CA ALA A 52 -16.68 -8.61 7.42
C ALA A 52 -15.44 -9.51 7.34
N THR A 53 -14.67 -9.41 6.25
CA THR A 53 -13.46 -10.21 6.02
C THR A 53 -12.37 -9.34 5.42
N VAL A 54 -11.14 -9.55 5.89
CA VAL A 54 -9.94 -8.92 5.31
C VAL A 54 -8.95 -10.02 4.93
N ILE A 55 -8.41 -9.93 3.74
CA ILE A 55 -7.43 -10.86 3.17
C ILE A 55 -6.15 -10.09 2.86
N ILE A 56 -5.02 -10.60 3.33
CA ILE A 56 -3.68 -10.08 3.04
C ILE A 56 -2.97 -11.08 2.14
N GLY A 57 -2.41 -10.61 1.03
CA GLY A 57 -1.70 -11.46 0.08
C GLY A 57 -0.42 -12.08 0.66
N ASN A 58 0.35 -11.31 1.42
CA ASN A 58 1.55 -11.79 2.11
C ASN A 58 1.56 -11.38 3.61
N PRO A 59 1.20 -12.30 4.53
CA PRO A 59 1.18 -12.02 5.97
C PRO A 59 2.56 -11.78 6.60
N GLY A 60 3.64 -12.10 5.88
CA GLY A 60 5.02 -11.79 6.31
C GLY A 60 5.37 -10.32 6.13
N VAL A 61 4.73 -9.60 5.20
CA VAL A 61 4.96 -8.18 4.95
C VAL A 61 4.08 -7.31 5.85
N ALA A 62 2.79 -7.58 5.89
CA ALA A 62 1.82 -6.82 6.69
C ALA A 62 0.74 -7.73 7.28
N ASP A 63 0.08 -7.23 8.32
CA ASP A 63 -1.07 -7.88 8.93
C ASP A 63 -2.18 -6.87 9.18
N VAL A 64 -3.43 -7.31 9.18
CA VAL A 64 -4.59 -6.47 9.43
C VAL A 64 -5.54 -7.10 10.42
N THR A 65 -5.94 -6.35 11.41
CA THR A 65 -6.94 -6.73 12.40
C THR A 65 -8.17 -5.86 12.24
N ILE A 66 -9.36 -6.45 12.21
CA ILE A 66 -10.63 -5.74 12.25
C ILE A 66 -10.91 -5.36 13.70
N GLN A 67 -10.84 -4.06 14.02
CA GLN A 67 -11.16 -3.54 15.35
C GLN A 67 -12.67 -3.35 15.51
N ASP A 68 -13.30 -2.79 14.48
CA ASP A 68 -14.73 -2.68 14.31
C ASP A 68 -15.07 -2.74 12.81
N PRO A 69 -16.34 -2.85 12.39
CA PRO A 69 -16.69 -3.02 10.97
C PRO A 69 -16.18 -1.93 10.03
N GLN A 70 -15.78 -0.77 10.53
CA GLN A 70 -15.28 0.35 9.73
C GLN A 70 -13.87 0.78 10.10
N THR A 71 -13.25 0.12 11.08
CA THR A 71 -11.90 0.44 11.55
C THR A 71 -11.00 -0.78 11.47
N LEU A 72 -9.98 -0.68 10.63
CA LEU A 72 -8.95 -1.69 10.47
C LEU A 72 -7.64 -1.20 11.11
N VAL A 73 -6.91 -2.07 11.74
CA VAL A 73 -5.57 -1.82 12.26
C VAL A 73 -4.57 -2.56 11.39
N LEU A 74 -3.81 -1.81 10.60
CA LEU A 74 -2.79 -2.32 9.70
C LEU A 74 -1.44 -2.30 10.42
N THR A 75 -0.74 -3.44 10.48
CA THR A 75 0.57 -3.59 11.10
C THR A 75 1.62 -3.96 10.05
N GLY A 76 2.66 -3.14 9.92
CA GLY A 76 3.82 -3.45 9.06
C GLY A 76 4.78 -4.39 9.79
N LYS A 77 5.07 -5.56 9.19
CA LYS A 77 5.98 -6.57 9.76
C LYS A 77 7.37 -6.51 9.15
N SER A 78 7.46 -6.56 7.82
CA SER A 78 8.72 -6.42 7.10
C SER A 78 8.53 -5.51 5.90
N TYR A 79 9.60 -4.84 5.45
CA TYR A 79 9.51 -4.00 4.27
C TYR A 79 9.15 -4.82 3.02
N GLY A 80 8.43 -4.20 2.10
CA GLY A 80 7.96 -4.83 0.87
C GLY A 80 6.56 -4.36 0.50
N GLN A 81 6.00 -5.00 -0.50
CA GLN A 81 4.66 -4.71 -0.99
C GLN A 81 3.79 -5.97 -0.93
N THR A 82 2.53 -5.79 -0.63
CA THR A 82 1.48 -6.80 -0.68
C THR A 82 0.17 -6.13 -1.05
N ASN A 83 -0.90 -6.88 -1.22
CA ASN A 83 -2.23 -6.33 -1.39
C ASN A 83 -3.14 -6.69 -0.22
N MET A 84 -4.18 -5.88 -0.05
CA MET A 84 -5.24 -6.08 0.92
C MET A 84 -6.58 -6.05 0.21
N ILE A 85 -7.37 -7.11 0.39
CA ILE A 85 -8.74 -7.20 -0.11
C ILE A 85 -9.69 -7.18 1.09
N VAL A 86 -10.66 -6.27 1.06
CA VAL A 86 -11.69 -6.16 2.10
C VAL A 86 -13.04 -6.56 1.51
N LEU A 87 -13.73 -7.47 2.17
CA LEU A 87 -15.02 -7.99 1.74
C LEU A 87 -16.13 -7.60 2.73
N ASP A 88 -17.34 -7.38 2.21
CA ASP A 88 -18.55 -7.22 3.01
C ASP A 88 -19.09 -8.58 3.55
N ALA A 89 -20.18 -8.54 4.30
CA ALA A 89 -20.83 -9.74 4.84
C ALA A 89 -21.42 -10.68 3.75
N LYS A 90 -21.57 -10.19 2.51
CA LYS A 90 -22.04 -10.99 1.37
C LYS A 90 -20.89 -11.54 0.54
N GLY A 91 -19.64 -11.22 0.90
CA GLY A 91 -18.45 -11.60 0.14
C GLY A 91 -18.12 -10.69 -1.05
N ASN A 92 -18.78 -9.54 -1.21
CA ASN A 92 -18.44 -8.62 -2.26
C ASN A 92 -17.21 -7.79 -1.86
N PRO A 93 -16.26 -7.53 -2.79
CA PRO A 93 -15.11 -6.68 -2.51
C PRO A 93 -15.55 -5.21 -2.36
N ILE A 94 -15.20 -4.59 -1.23
CA ILE A 94 -15.42 -3.17 -0.94
C ILE A 94 -14.14 -2.36 -1.04
N ALA A 95 -12.98 -3.02 -0.98
CA ALA A 95 -11.67 -2.42 -1.27
C ALA A 95 -10.70 -3.50 -1.75
N ASP A 96 -9.87 -3.14 -2.73
CA ASP A 96 -8.67 -3.88 -3.14
C ASP A 96 -7.56 -2.84 -3.32
N THR A 97 -6.54 -2.91 -2.48
CA THR A 97 -5.55 -1.84 -2.36
C THR A 97 -4.17 -2.42 -2.15
N LEU A 98 -3.18 -1.80 -2.80
CA LEU A 98 -1.79 -2.11 -2.58
C LEU A 98 -1.34 -1.56 -1.22
N LEU A 99 -0.66 -2.39 -0.44
CA LEU A 99 0.00 -2.03 0.80
C LEU A 99 1.50 -1.96 0.56
N GLU A 100 2.11 -0.89 1.02
CA GLU A 100 3.56 -0.71 1.00
C GLU A 100 4.08 -0.56 2.42
N VAL A 101 4.93 -1.49 2.84
CA VAL A 101 5.61 -1.39 4.13
C VAL A 101 6.99 -0.80 3.89
N VAL A 102 7.21 0.40 4.45
CA VAL A 102 8.43 1.18 4.28
C VAL A 102 9.25 1.18 5.55
N GLU A 103 10.56 1.37 5.41
CA GLU A 103 11.44 1.55 6.56
C GLU A 103 11.10 2.86 7.30
N ALA A 104 11.22 2.83 8.62
CA ALA A 104 11.16 4.03 9.45
C ALA A 104 12.51 4.76 9.34
N GLN A 105 12.70 5.53 8.27
CA GLN A 105 14.00 6.14 7.90
C GLN A 105 14.51 7.22 8.87
N ALA A 106 13.77 7.57 9.93
CA ALA A 106 14.25 8.55 10.88
C ALA A 106 15.38 7.96 11.73
N ASN A 107 16.56 8.55 11.62
CA ASN A 107 17.73 8.30 12.48
C ASN A 107 18.41 6.93 12.29
N LEU A 108 18.26 6.26 11.15
CA LEU A 108 18.98 5.05 10.84
C LEU A 108 20.39 5.37 10.29
N VAL A 109 21.39 4.73 10.87
CA VAL A 109 22.78 4.77 10.40
C VAL A 109 23.19 3.35 10.03
N THR A 110 23.55 3.16 8.76
CA THR A 110 24.09 1.90 8.27
C THR A 110 25.60 1.97 8.25
N MET A 111 26.24 1.07 8.95
CA MET A 111 27.70 0.90 8.95
C MET A 111 28.08 -0.29 8.08
N LEU A 112 29.03 -0.07 7.20
CA LEU A 112 29.65 -1.11 6.38
C LEU A 112 31.07 -1.38 6.88
N ASN A 113 31.32 -2.55 7.43
CA ASN A 113 32.62 -2.98 7.89
C ASN A 113 33.01 -4.28 7.18
N ALA A 114 34.10 -4.24 6.41
CA ALA A 114 34.59 -5.38 5.62
C ALA A 114 33.51 -6.08 4.77
N GLY A 115 32.58 -5.30 4.17
CA GLY A 115 31.46 -5.80 3.38
C GLY A 115 30.27 -6.29 4.19
N GLN A 116 30.33 -6.25 5.51
CA GLN A 116 29.22 -6.58 6.40
C GLN A 116 28.42 -5.33 6.74
N ARG A 117 27.11 -5.43 6.64
CA ARG A 117 26.16 -4.37 6.97
C ARG A 117 25.67 -4.52 8.39
N ASN A 118 25.75 -3.44 9.18
CA ASN A 118 25.15 -3.34 10.52
C ASN A 118 24.34 -2.06 10.59
N THR A 119 23.13 -2.12 11.09
CA THR A 119 22.22 -0.97 11.19
C THR A 119 22.04 -0.55 12.64
N MET A 120 22.05 0.74 12.87
CA MET A 120 21.84 1.37 14.17
C MET A 120 20.76 2.45 14.06
N THR A 121 20.03 2.69 15.15
CA THR A 121 19.16 3.85 15.31
C THR A 121 19.84 4.86 16.25
N CYS A 122 19.85 6.14 15.87
CA CYS A 122 20.56 7.19 16.62
C CYS A 122 19.59 8.31 17.04
N ASN A 123 19.44 8.57 18.37
CA ASN A 123 18.63 9.68 18.89
C ASN A 123 18.98 10.04 20.37
N PRO A 124 19.91 10.91 20.65
CA PRO A 124 21.13 11.26 19.93
C PRO A 124 22.17 10.12 19.94
N THR A 125 22.07 9.18 20.91
CA THR A 125 22.97 8.03 21.03
C THR A 125 22.55 6.92 20.10
N CYS A 126 23.52 6.34 19.38
CA CYS A 126 23.27 5.22 18.47
C CYS A 126 23.12 3.92 19.26
N GLN A 127 22.06 3.17 18.97
CA GLN A 127 21.80 1.86 19.52
C GLN A 127 21.67 0.82 18.42
N PRO A 128 22.14 -0.40 18.61
CA PRO A 128 22.02 -1.46 17.63
C PRO A 128 20.56 -1.81 17.37
N MET A 129 20.24 -2.12 16.10
CA MET A 129 18.91 -2.48 15.66
C MET A 129 19.00 -3.68 14.70
N VAL A 130 18.01 -4.56 14.73
CA VAL A 130 17.91 -5.67 13.77
C VAL A 130 17.18 -5.21 12.52
N MET A 131 17.86 -5.29 11.37
CA MET A 131 17.29 -4.98 10.07
C MET A 131 17.54 -6.11 9.07
N LEU A 132 16.62 -6.28 8.12
CA LEU A 132 16.81 -7.22 7.02
C LEU A 132 18.01 -6.82 6.17
N GLY A 133 18.90 -7.78 5.90
CA GLY A 133 20.13 -7.55 5.15
C GLY A 133 21.34 -7.17 5.99
N ASP A 134 21.20 -7.06 7.32
CA ASP A 134 22.33 -6.93 8.22
C ASP A 134 23.11 -8.25 8.35
N ASN A 135 24.35 -8.16 8.84
CA ASN A 135 25.17 -9.34 9.10
C ASN A 135 24.44 -10.31 10.03
N ALA A 136 24.43 -11.60 9.63
CA ALA A 136 23.70 -12.64 10.39
C ALA A 136 24.22 -12.82 11.81
N GLY A 137 25.55 -12.77 12.04
CA GLY A 137 26.14 -12.85 13.36
C GLY A 137 25.72 -11.70 14.26
N TYR A 138 25.79 -10.46 13.76
CA TYR A 138 25.32 -9.27 14.46
C TYR A 138 23.83 -9.36 14.83
N SER A 139 22.99 -9.79 13.88
CA SER A 139 21.54 -9.94 14.12
C SER A 139 21.23 -11.02 15.15
N GLN A 140 21.93 -12.16 15.12
CA GLN A 140 21.77 -13.25 16.10
C GLN A 140 22.14 -12.82 17.52
N GLU A 141 23.25 -12.10 17.67
CA GLU A 141 23.72 -11.58 18.96
C GLU A 141 22.70 -10.63 19.59
N LEU A 142 22.11 -9.74 18.78
CA LEU A 142 21.05 -8.82 19.21
C LEU A 142 19.77 -9.57 19.62
N VAL A 143 19.33 -10.53 18.83
CA VAL A 143 18.12 -11.32 19.13
C VAL A 143 18.31 -12.12 20.43
N GLN A 144 19.48 -12.70 20.65
CA GLN A 144 19.80 -13.39 21.91
C GLN A 144 19.76 -12.44 23.10
N SER A 145 20.35 -11.26 22.97
CA SER A 145 20.35 -10.22 24.03
C SER A 145 18.93 -9.75 24.35
N MET A 146 18.09 -9.54 23.35
CA MET A 146 16.68 -9.20 23.55
C MET A 146 15.90 -10.31 24.24
N GLY A 147 16.17 -11.58 23.91
CA GLY A 147 15.55 -12.74 24.54
C GLY A 147 15.86 -12.81 26.04
N ILE A 148 17.11 -12.50 26.44
CA ILE A 148 17.51 -12.44 27.84
C ILE A 148 16.73 -11.34 28.58
N VAL A 149 16.63 -10.15 28.02
CA VAL A 149 15.89 -9.03 28.63
C VAL A 149 14.41 -9.36 28.79
N GLN A 150 13.78 -9.97 27.75
CA GLN A 150 12.39 -10.39 27.83
C GLN A 150 12.16 -11.50 28.87
N GLY A 151 13.11 -12.44 29.02
CA GLY A 151 13.03 -13.48 30.04
C GLY A 151 13.14 -12.96 31.45
N MET A 152 13.82 -11.83 31.70
CA MET A 152 13.90 -11.20 33.03
C MET A 152 12.65 -10.37 33.38
N ALA A 153 11.77 -10.10 32.43
CA ALA A 153 10.55 -9.30 32.62
C ALA A 153 9.30 -10.14 32.95
N GLN A 154 9.43 -11.46 33.02
CA GLN A 154 8.39 -12.42 33.42
C GLN A 154 8.63 -12.88 34.87
#